data_06d1796d419055cf0b073c3c939b1c87
#
_entry.id   06d1796d419055cf0b073c3c939b1c87
#
_cell.length_a   1.000
_cell.length_b   1.000
_cell.length_c   1.000
_cell.angle_alpha   90.00
_cell.angle_beta   90.00
_cell.angle_gamma   90.00
#
_symmetry.space_group_name_H-M   'P 1'
#
loop_
_entity.id
_entity.type
_entity.pdbx_description
1 polymer ?
#
loop_
_entity_poly.entity_id
_entity_poly.type
_entity_poly.pdbx_seq_one_letter_code
_entity_poly.pdbx_strand_id
1 'polypeptide(L)'
;MLEKFLNIFRIPDLRKRVLFTLGILAIYRLGAFIPTPGVDAHAIERMFDQQSGSALGLMNLFGGGNLRRMTIFALGIMPYITASIIFQLLTVVYEPLARIQKEGELGRRKITQWTRYMTVILAALQSIGIGIMLTKGGMVLNPGFGFIVMTVLTLTTGTAFIMWLGEQITDRGIGNGMSLLIFSGIIAGLPRGVAEIIQKVQTNAWGSLTAIVVLLLLAGMIAVVAFIVFVERSERRIPIQSARRVVGRRMMGGQSSHLPLKVNSGGVMPVIFASSILSVPLMAGQMEWVQNNRFLSQLVQAMQPGYPWYEILYVLGIIFFAYFYISIVMKPDDIADNFRKSGSFIPGIRPGKRTSDFINDILTRITLVGACYLIIISLVPTFLISGIRFDKLWLIGRVFESLPNWMTHGMNVNFYFGGTSLLIVVGVAMDTVNQIESQLIMRHYDGFSPRSGRIRGRKTW
;
A
#
# COMPACT_ATOMS: atom_id res chain seq x y z
N MET A 1 -16.72 -19.13 8.70
CA MET A 1 -15.42 -18.71 8.18
C MET A 1 -14.38 -19.83 8.20
N LEU A 2 -14.20 -20.58 9.30
CA LEU A 2 -13.25 -21.71 9.40
C LEU A 2 -13.47 -22.79 8.32
N GLU A 3 -14.70 -23.16 8.00
CA GLU A 3 -15.03 -24.12 6.93
C GLU A 3 -14.61 -23.62 5.54
N LYS A 4 -14.74 -22.32 5.27
CA LYS A 4 -14.27 -21.73 4.00
C LYS A 4 -12.75 -21.81 3.88
N PHE A 5 -12.00 -21.59 4.98
CA PHE A 5 -10.55 -21.75 5.01
C PHE A 5 -10.11 -23.21 4.83
N LEU A 6 -10.79 -24.16 5.44
CA LEU A 6 -10.52 -25.59 5.24
C LEU A 6 -10.76 -26.04 3.79
N ASN A 7 -11.76 -25.46 3.14
CA ASN A 7 -12.05 -25.75 1.73
C ASN A 7 -10.96 -25.22 0.76
N ILE A 8 -10.18 -24.19 1.14
CA ILE A 8 -9.04 -23.70 0.35
C ILE A 8 -8.01 -24.81 0.14
N PHE A 9 -7.72 -25.58 1.18
CA PHE A 9 -6.74 -26.66 1.12
C PHE A 9 -7.25 -27.93 0.41
N ARG A 10 -8.56 -28.08 0.24
CA ARG A 10 -9.18 -29.20 -0.49
C ARG A 10 -9.09 -29.04 -2.01
N ILE A 11 -8.98 -27.78 -2.52
CA ILE A 11 -8.88 -27.52 -3.97
C ILE A 11 -7.41 -27.51 -4.37
N PRO A 12 -6.92 -28.47 -5.20
CA PRO A 12 -5.49 -28.65 -5.45
C PRO A 12 -4.82 -27.46 -6.11
N ASP A 13 -5.50 -26.77 -7.03
CA ASP A 13 -4.92 -25.60 -7.70
C ASP A 13 -4.83 -24.38 -6.78
N LEU A 14 -5.85 -24.13 -5.96
CA LEU A 14 -5.84 -23.04 -5.00
C LEU A 14 -4.77 -23.27 -3.94
N ARG A 15 -4.66 -24.52 -3.45
CA ARG A 15 -3.60 -24.93 -2.53
C ARG A 15 -2.21 -24.67 -3.12
N LYS A 16 -1.97 -25.03 -4.39
CA LYS A 16 -0.69 -24.79 -5.07
C LYS A 16 -0.35 -23.29 -5.11
N ARG A 17 -1.32 -22.44 -5.45
CA ARG A 17 -1.13 -20.98 -5.49
C ARG A 17 -0.87 -20.39 -4.11
N VAL A 18 -1.61 -20.81 -3.08
CA VAL A 18 -1.38 -20.36 -1.69
C VAL A 18 0.00 -20.78 -1.21
N LEU A 19 0.38 -22.07 -1.38
CA LEU A 19 1.69 -22.57 -0.99
C LEU A 19 2.83 -21.88 -1.73
N PHE A 20 2.65 -21.59 -3.02
CA PHE A 20 3.61 -20.83 -3.82
C PHE A 20 3.80 -19.41 -3.27
N THR A 21 2.70 -18.70 -2.96
CA THR A 21 2.75 -17.37 -2.35
C THR A 21 3.46 -17.39 -1.01
N LEU A 22 3.12 -18.33 -0.12
CA LEU A 22 3.79 -18.50 1.17
C LEU A 22 5.27 -18.85 1.01
N GLY A 23 5.62 -19.69 0.05
CA GLY A 23 7.01 -20.04 -0.26
C GLY A 23 7.84 -18.84 -0.68
N ILE A 24 7.30 -17.97 -1.56
CA ILE A 24 8.00 -16.75 -1.96
C ILE A 24 8.12 -15.75 -0.80
N LEU A 25 7.08 -15.60 0.03
CA LEU A 25 7.16 -14.76 1.23
C LEU A 25 8.22 -15.28 2.22
N ALA A 26 8.38 -16.61 2.35
CA ALA A 26 9.45 -17.20 3.15
C ALA A 26 10.84 -16.89 2.56
N ILE A 27 11.03 -16.98 1.25
CA ILE A 27 12.29 -16.62 0.57
C ILE A 27 12.61 -15.13 0.81
N TYR A 28 11.62 -14.24 0.66
CA TYR A 28 11.79 -12.81 0.97
C TYR A 28 12.24 -12.62 2.42
N ARG A 29 11.66 -13.37 3.34
CA ARG A 29 12.03 -13.29 4.77
C ARG A 29 13.44 -13.80 5.05
N LEU A 30 13.87 -14.87 4.43
CA LEU A 30 15.25 -15.37 4.54
C LEU A 30 16.25 -14.32 4.04
N GLY A 31 16.00 -13.70 2.90
CA GLY A 31 16.88 -12.63 2.38
C GLY A 31 16.92 -11.38 3.27
N ALA A 32 15.86 -11.12 4.05
CA ALA A 32 15.83 -10.03 5.02
C ALA A 32 16.74 -10.22 6.25
N PHE A 33 17.41 -11.37 6.38
CA PHE A 33 18.42 -11.63 7.43
C PHE A 33 19.85 -11.54 6.91
N ILE A 34 20.06 -11.44 5.60
CA ILE A 34 21.40 -11.36 5.01
C ILE A 34 21.88 -9.92 5.04
N PRO A 35 22.91 -9.55 5.82
CA PRO A 35 23.40 -8.18 5.90
C PRO A 35 24.17 -7.80 4.63
N THR A 36 24.19 -6.49 4.33
CA THR A 36 25.06 -5.94 3.27
C THR A 36 26.53 -6.04 3.69
N PRO A 37 27.44 -6.54 2.82
CA PRO A 37 28.84 -6.66 3.17
C PRO A 37 29.51 -5.33 3.51
N GLY A 38 30.44 -5.35 4.49
CA GLY A 38 31.25 -4.19 4.86
C GLY A 38 30.59 -3.15 5.75
N VAL A 39 29.41 -3.44 6.30
CA VAL A 39 28.63 -2.54 7.16
C VAL A 39 28.71 -2.99 8.62
N ASP A 40 28.87 -2.05 9.55
CA ASP A 40 28.75 -2.29 10.99
C ASP A 40 27.27 -2.24 11.41
N ALA A 41 26.67 -3.42 11.59
CA ALA A 41 25.27 -3.55 11.97
C ALA A 41 24.95 -2.91 13.33
N HIS A 42 25.89 -2.93 14.30
CA HIS A 42 25.68 -2.35 15.62
C HIS A 42 25.70 -0.81 15.61
N ALA A 43 26.54 -0.21 14.75
CA ALA A 43 26.58 1.23 14.59
C ALA A 43 25.28 1.75 13.95
N ILE A 44 24.75 1.03 12.95
CA ILE A 44 23.49 1.37 12.29
C ILE A 44 22.31 1.23 13.25
N GLU A 45 22.25 0.16 14.03
CA GLU A 45 21.16 -0.05 14.97
C GLU A 45 21.09 1.10 15.99
N ARG A 46 22.22 1.53 16.52
CA ARG A 46 22.32 2.70 17.43
C ARG A 46 21.83 4.00 16.77
N MET A 47 22.18 4.25 15.49
CA MET A 47 21.71 5.42 14.76
C MET A 47 20.18 5.42 14.61
N PHE A 48 19.60 4.27 14.26
CA PHE A 48 18.15 4.14 14.11
C PHE A 48 17.41 4.30 15.44
N ASP A 49 17.97 3.85 16.56
CA ASP A 49 17.39 4.02 17.89
C ASP A 49 17.35 5.49 18.30
N GLN A 50 18.36 6.27 17.92
CA GLN A 50 18.41 7.71 18.17
C GLN A 50 17.47 8.52 17.24
N GLN A 51 17.19 8.02 16.05
CA GLN A 51 16.40 8.71 15.02
C GLN A 51 15.05 8.03 14.72
N SER A 52 14.47 7.34 15.68
CA SER A 52 13.25 6.52 15.49
C SER A 52 12.03 7.29 14.94
N GLY A 53 11.97 8.62 15.11
CA GLY A 53 10.92 9.49 14.58
C GLY A 53 11.24 10.17 13.24
N SER A 54 12.33 9.78 12.57
CA SER A 54 12.74 10.42 11.31
C SER A 54 12.13 9.75 10.07
N ALA A 55 12.33 10.36 8.89
CA ALA A 55 11.95 9.79 7.59
C ALA A 55 12.53 8.40 7.35
N LEU A 56 13.75 8.14 7.85
CA LEU A 56 14.38 6.82 7.80
C LEU A 56 13.58 5.78 8.59
N GLY A 57 12.97 6.17 9.71
CA GLY A 57 12.08 5.32 10.49
C GLY A 57 10.85 4.89 9.68
N LEU A 58 10.21 5.80 8.92
CA LEU A 58 9.08 5.47 8.04
C LEU A 58 9.50 4.52 6.90
N MET A 59 10.64 4.80 6.24
CA MET A 59 11.16 3.90 5.20
C MET A 59 11.47 2.51 5.75
N ASN A 60 12.03 2.43 6.94
CA ASN A 60 12.32 1.18 7.63
C ASN A 60 11.05 0.40 7.95
N LEU A 61 9.96 1.08 8.28
CA LEU A 61 8.65 0.49 8.55
C LEU A 61 8.07 -0.19 7.29
N PHE A 62 8.08 0.49 6.14
CA PHE A 62 7.66 -0.09 4.86
C PHE A 62 8.58 -1.21 4.38
N GLY A 63 9.86 -1.12 4.67
CA GLY A 63 10.86 -2.15 4.39
C GLY A 63 10.82 -3.35 5.35
N GLY A 64 9.99 -3.30 6.41
CA GLY A 64 9.91 -4.39 7.40
C GLY A 64 11.14 -4.53 8.29
N GLY A 65 11.83 -3.43 8.60
CA GLY A 65 13.02 -3.42 9.44
C GLY A 65 14.32 -3.73 8.70
N ASN A 66 14.27 -3.87 7.37
CA ASN A 66 15.43 -4.23 6.56
C ASN A 66 16.48 -3.12 6.50
N LEU A 67 16.07 -1.86 6.54
CA LEU A 67 16.97 -0.71 6.51
C LEU A 67 17.76 -0.58 7.84
N ARG A 68 17.11 -0.79 8.98
CA ARG A 68 17.76 -0.79 10.31
C ARG A 68 18.84 -1.86 10.43
N ARG A 69 18.64 -3.01 9.79
CA ARG A 69 19.61 -4.12 9.76
C ARG A 69 20.59 -4.02 8.61
N MET A 70 20.41 -3.06 7.72
CA MET A 70 21.15 -2.89 6.48
C MET A 70 21.31 -4.20 5.72
N THR A 71 20.16 -4.88 5.47
CA THR A 71 20.15 -6.13 4.71
C THR A 71 20.27 -5.87 3.21
N ILE A 72 20.48 -6.93 2.41
CA ILE A 72 20.47 -6.84 0.94
C ILE A 72 19.15 -6.26 0.40
N PHE A 73 18.08 -6.31 1.21
CA PHE A 73 16.74 -5.77 0.92
C PHE A 73 16.48 -4.43 1.62
N ALA A 74 17.51 -3.68 1.99
CA ALA A 74 17.36 -2.43 2.76
C ALA A 74 16.49 -1.39 2.06
N LEU A 75 16.59 -1.22 0.74
CA LEU A 75 15.72 -0.35 -0.04
C LEU A 75 14.27 -0.87 -0.16
N GLY A 76 14.08 -2.18 0.05
CA GLY A 76 12.77 -2.81 -0.08
C GLY A 76 12.17 -2.63 -1.48
N ILE A 77 10.85 -2.41 -1.50
CA ILE A 77 10.04 -2.24 -2.72
C ILE A 77 9.85 -0.76 -3.10
N MET A 78 10.35 0.19 -2.29
CA MET A 78 10.13 1.63 -2.49
C MET A 78 10.55 2.14 -3.88
N PRO A 79 11.73 1.77 -4.45
CA PRO A 79 12.12 2.20 -5.78
C PRO A 79 11.12 1.78 -6.87
N TYR A 80 10.55 0.58 -6.74
CA TYR A 80 9.54 0.09 -7.68
C TYR A 80 8.22 0.86 -7.57
N ILE A 81 7.76 1.13 -6.35
CA ILE A 81 6.55 1.93 -6.12
C ILE A 81 6.71 3.30 -6.75
N THR A 82 7.85 3.98 -6.47
CA THR A 82 8.13 5.31 -7.02
C THR A 82 8.17 5.27 -8.55
N ALA A 83 8.84 4.29 -9.16
CA ALA A 83 8.87 4.11 -10.61
C ALA A 83 7.46 3.88 -11.19
N SER A 84 6.66 3.04 -10.54
CA SER A 84 5.28 2.76 -10.96
C SER A 84 4.40 4.00 -10.92
N ILE A 85 4.52 4.83 -9.87
CA ILE A 85 3.80 6.10 -9.75
C ILE A 85 4.20 7.05 -10.87
N ILE A 86 5.51 7.20 -11.13
CA ILE A 86 6.03 8.07 -12.19
C ILE A 86 5.44 7.65 -13.55
N PHE A 87 5.45 6.36 -13.87
CA PHE A 87 4.86 5.89 -15.14
C PHE A 87 3.35 6.04 -15.18
N GLN A 88 2.63 5.82 -14.07
CA GLN A 88 1.19 6.07 -14.01
C GLN A 88 0.85 7.55 -14.23
N LEU A 89 1.60 8.47 -13.62
CA LEU A 89 1.45 9.90 -13.87
C LEU A 89 1.77 10.27 -15.33
N LEU A 90 2.86 9.73 -15.86
CA LEU A 90 3.26 9.97 -17.24
C LEU A 90 2.23 9.45 -18.26
N THR A 91 1.56 8.33 -18.00
CA THR A 91 0.50 7.83 -18.91
C THR A 91 -0.72 8.75 -18.98
N VAL A 92 -0.92 9.64 -18.00
CA VAL A 92 -1.99 10.65 -18.03
C VAL A 92 -1.54 11.93 -18.74
N VAL A 93 -0.30 12.36 -18.49
CA VAL A 93 0.22 13.64 -18.97
C VAL A 93 0.78 13.53 -20.40
N TYR A 94 1.40 12.39 -20.74
CA TYR A 94 2.11 12.20 -22.00
C TYR A 94 1.31 11.31 -22.96
N GLU A 95 0.69 11.93 -23.95
CA GLU A 95 -0.23 11.27 -24.91
C GLU A 95 0.34 10.01 -25.60
N PRO A 96 1.63 9.96 -26.04
CA PRO A 96 2.18 8.75 -26.63
C PRO A 96 2.15 7.54 -25.71
N LEU A 97 2.40 7.73 -24.39
CA LEU A 97 2.29 6.66 -23.40
C LEU A 97 0.84 6.24 -23.16
N ALA A 98 -0.08 7.21 -23.17
CA ALA A 98 -1.52 6.93 -23.07
C ALA A 98 -2.01 6.07 -24.25
N ARG A 99 -1.49 6.31 -25.47
CA ARG A 99 -1.79 5.47 -26.65
C ARG A 99 -1.29 4.05 -26.48
N ILE A 100 -0.03 3.88 -26.01
CA ILE A 100 0.53 2.54 -25.74
C ILE A 100 -0.31 1.79 -24.70
N GLN A 101 -0.75 2.48 -23.65
CA GLN A 101 -1.62 1.87 -22.63
C GLN A 101 -2.95 1.36 -23.22
N LYS A 102 -3.49 2.03 -24.24
CA LYS A 102 -4.72 1.64 -24.94
C LYS A 102 -4.52 0.45 -25.92
N GLU A 103 -3.29 0.08 -26.27
CA GLU A 103 -2.97 -1.09 -27.10
C GLU A 103 -3.29 -2.44 -26.40
N GLY A 104 -3.87 -2.40 -25.21
CA GLY A 104 -4.27 -3.59 -24.46
C GLY A 104 -3.10 -4.26 -23.74
N GLU A 105 -3.03 -5.60 -23.81
CA GLU A 105 -2.05 -6.36 -23.03
C GLU A 105 -0.59 -6.12 -23.46
N LEU A 106 -0.36 -5.96 -24.75
CA LEU A 106 0.97 -5.67 -25.30
C LEU A 106 1.51 -4.33 -24.80
N GLY A 107 0.66 -3.31 -24.80
CA GLY A 107 1.04 -1.99 -24.29
C GLY A 107 1.32 -1.99 -22.79
N ARG A 108 0.50 -2.70 -22.01
CA ARG A 108 0.74 -2.87 -20.57
C ARG A 108 2.08 -3.55 -20.29
N ARG A 109 2.44 -4.59 -21.04
CA ARG A 109 3.74 -5.27 -20.89
C ARG A 109 4.92 -4.33 -21.17
N LYS A 110 4.83 -3.45 -22.19
CA LYS A 110 5.86 -2.45 -22.48
C LYS A 110 6.01 -1.45 -21.31
N ILE A 111 4.91 -0.92 -20.78
CA ILE A 111 4.92 0.00 -19.64
C ILE A 111 5.54 -0.69 -18.40
N THR A 112 5.17 -1.93 -18.11
CA THR A 112 5.75 -2.70 -17.01
C THR A 112 7.26 -2.88 -17.19
N GLN A 113 7.73 -3.15 -18.43
CA GLN A 113 9.15 -3.28 -18.72
C GLN A 113 9.92 -1.96 -18.48
N TRP A 114 9.37 -0.82 -18.89
CA TRP A 114 9.98 0.48 -18.61
C TRP A 114 9.97 0.82 -17.11
N THR A 115 8.91 0.44 -16.40
CA THR A 115 8.86 0.56 -14.94
C THR A 115 10.00 -0.23 -14.28
N ARG A 116 10.30 -1.44 -14.76
CA ARG A 116 11.43 -2.25 -14.25
C ARG A 116 12.78 -1.54 -14.48
N TYR A 117 13.02 -0.99 -15.68
CA TYR A 117 14.25 -0.26 -15.95
C TYR A 117 14.40 0.97 -15.06
N MET A 118 13.33 1.75 -14.93
CA MET A 118 13.31 2.92 -14.04
C MET A 118 13.53 2.53 -12.58
N THR A 119 12.98 1.41 -12.14
CA THR A 119 13.22 0.86 -10.80
C THR A 119 14.69 0.61 -10.52
N VAL A 120 15.39 -0.01 -11.48
CA VAL A 120 16.83 -0.30 -11.34
C VAL A 120 17.63 1.00 -11.28
N ILE A 121 17.31 2.00 -12.12
CA ILE A 121 17.96 3.31 -12.09
C ILE A 121 17.74 4.02 -10.76
N LEU A 122 16.49 4.06 -10.29
CA LEU A 122 16.16 4.69 -9.00
C LEU A 122 16.81 3.96 -7.83
N ALA A 123 16.82 2.62 -7.85
CA ALA A 123 17.50 1.82 -6.83
C ALA A 123 19.00 2.10 -6.79
N ALA A 124 19.66 2.21 -7.93
CA ALA A 124 21.07 2.56 -8.01
C ALA A 124 21.35 3.97 -7.45
N LEU A 125 20.54 4.97 -7.83
CA LEU A 125 20.67 6.34 -7.31
C LEU A 125 20.47 6.40 -5.79
N GLN A 126 19.46 5.74 -5.26
CA GLN A 126 19.18 5.68 -3.83
C GLN A 126 20.29 4.92 -3.08
N SER A 127 20.82 3.84 -3.66
CA SER A 127 21.92 3.07 -3.09
C SER A 127 23.20 3.89 -2.96
N ILE A 128 23.51 4.76 -3.95
CA ILE A 128 24.63 5.69 -3.88
C ILE A 128 24.44 6.62 -2.69
N GLY A 129 23.27 7.21 -2.52
CA GLY A 129 22.95 8.10 -1.40
C GLY A 129 23.14 7.43 -0.04
N ILE A 130 22.65 6.20 0.11
CA ILE A 130 22.83 5.40 1.34
C ILE A 130 24.31 5.05 1.55
N GLY A 131 25.03 4.64 0.51
CA GLY A 131 26.47 4.32 0.60
C GLY A 131 27.31 5.50 1.09
N ILE A 132 27.04 6.71 0.57
CA ILE A 132 27.71 7.94 1.00
C ILE A 132 27.34 8.27 2.46
N MET A 133 26.07 8.17 2.84
CA MET A 133 25.60 8.41 4.20
C MET A 133 26.28 7.48 5.21
N LEU A 134 26.37 6.19 4.91
CA LEU A 134 27.02 5.21 5.78
C LEU A 134 28.53 5.46 5.92
N THR A 135 29.21 5.80 4.83
CA THR A 135 30.64 6.10 4.82
C THR A 135 30.96 7.33 5.68
N LYS A 136 30.16 8.40 5.57
CA LYS A 136 30.35 9.63 6.37
C LYS A 136 29.95 9.45 7.82
N GLY A 137 28.95 8.62 8.10
CA GLY A 137 28.51 8.29 9.46
C GLY A 137 29.48 7.38 10.23
N GLY A 138 30.59 6.94 9.62
CA GLY A 138 31.54 6.03 10.27
C GLY A 138 30.97 4.63 10.56
N MET A 139 29.96 4.20 9.82
CA MET A 139 29.27 2.93 10.01
C MET A 139 29.79 1.81 9.09
N VAL A 140 30.95 2.05 8.48
CA VAL A 140 31.55 1.16 7.49
C VAL A 140 32.90 0.68 8.02
N LEU A 141 33.15 -0.63 7.90
CA LEU A 141 34.39 -1.26 8.34
C LEU A 141 35.61 -0.76 7.55
N ASN A 142 35.45 -0.65 6.23
CA ASN A 142 36.48 -0.17 5.31
C ASN A 142 35.90 0.92 4.41
N PRO A 143 36.01 2.23 4.79
CA PRO A 143 35.50 3.32 3.98
C PRO A 143 36.32 3.48 2.71
N GLY A 144 35.65 3.54 1.53
CA GLY A 144 36.29 3.74 0.24
C GLY A 144 35.33 3.62 -0.93
N PHE A 145 35.83 3.94 -2.13
CA PHE A 145 35.04 3.84 -3.36
C PHE A 145 34.52 2.40 -3.61
N GLY A 146 35.35 1.39 -3.26
CA GLY A 146 34.99 -0.02 -3.40
C GLY A 146 33.76 -0.40 -2.57
N PHE A 147 33.60 0.16 -1.35
CA PHE A 147 32.41 -0.03 -0.53
C PHE A 147 31.15 0.55 -1.19
N ILE A 148 31.23 1.77 -1.75
CA ILE A 148 30.09 2.41 -2.42
C ILE A 148 29.63 1.54 -3.61
N VAL A 149 30.56 1.09 -4.46
CA VAL A 149 30.24 0.21 -5.60
C VAL A 149 29.61 -1.10 -5.14
N MET A 150 30.17 -1.73 -4.10
CA MET A 150 29.64 -2.96 -3.51
C MET A 150 28.21 -2.76 -2.98
N THR A 151 27.98 -1.67 -2.25
CA THR A 151 26.66 -1.33 -1.71
C THR A 151 25.66 -1.08 -2.82
N VAL A 152 26.03 -0.34 -3.87
CA VAL A 152 25.17 -0.07 -5.03
C VAL A 152 24.78 -1.37 -5.73
N LEU A 153 25.75 -2.24 -6.01
CA LEU A 153 25.46 -3.53 -6.64
C LEU A 153 24.56 -4.41 -5.76
N THR A 154 24.86 -4.50 -4.47
CA THR A 154 24.11 -5.35 -3.54
C THR A 154 22.66 -4.88 -3.40
N LEU A 155 22.43 -3.60 -3.11
CA LEU A 155 21.09 -3.07 -2.88
C LEU A 155 20.25 -3.02 -4.17
N THR A 156 20.86 -2.68 -5.30
CA THR A 156 20.16 -2.68 -6.60
C THR A 156 19.74 -4.08 -7.00
N THR A 157 20.64 -5.06 -6.85
CA THR A 157 20.32 -6.46 -7.10
C THR A 157 19.22 -6.96 -6.15
N GLY A 158 19.31 -6.61 -4.86
CA GLY A 158 18.28 -6.94 -3.87
C GLY A 158 16.92 -6.38 -4.25
N THR A 159 16.84 -5.12 -4.67
CA THR A 159 15.59 -4.49 -5.14
C THR A 159 15.04 -5.15 -6.40
N ALA A 160 15.91 -5.46 -7.38
CA ALA A 160 15.51 -6.16 -8.59
C ALA A 160 14.97 -7.57 -8.27
N PHE A 161 15.56 -8.26 -7.31
CA PHE A 161 15.10 -9.57 -6.87
C PHE A 161 13.74 -9.49 -6.15
N ILE A 162 13.53 -8.51 -5.27
CA ILE A 162 12.22 -8.28 -4.62
C ILE A 162 11.14 -7.98 -5.67
N MET A 163 11.44 -7.14 -6.65
CA MET A 163 10.54 -6.83 -7.75
C MET A 163 10.15 -8.11 -8.50
N TRP A 164 11.11 -8.95 -8.85
CA TRP A 164 10.85 -10.24 -9.51
C TRP A 164 9.99 -11.17 -8.64
N LEU A 165 10.27 -11.27 -7.33
CA LEU A 165 9.44 -12.05 -6.39
C LEU A 165 7.99 -11.55 -6.37
N GLY A 166 7.77 -10.23 -6.32
CA GLY A 166 6.44 -9.63 -6.33
C GLY A 166 5.68 -9.94 -7.62
N GLU A 167 6.35 -9.90 -8.77
CA GLU A 167 5.76 -10.27 -10.05
C GLU A 167 5.40 -11.76 -10.10
N GLN A 168 6.27 -12.65 -9.60
CA GLN A 168 5.97 -14.09 -9.54
C GLN A 168 4.73 -14.38 -8.68
N ILE A 169 4.55 -13.68 -7.55
CA ILE A 169 3.33 -13.82 -6.74
C ILE A 169 2.11 -13.35 -7.54
N THR A 170 2.19 -12.22 -8.23
CA THR A 170 1.07 -11.67 -9.01
C THR A 170 0.67 -12.59 -10.17
N ASP A 171 1.65 -13.19 -10.86
CA ASP A 171 1.41 -14.04 -12.03
C ASP A 171 0.93 -15.45 -11.66
N ARG A 172 1.55 -16.06 -10.64
CA ARG A 172 1.35 -17.48 -10.32
C ARG A 172 0.74 -17.74 -8.95
N GLY A 173 0.73 -16.73 -8.08
CA GLY A 173 0.23 -16.82 -6.71
C GLY A 173 -1.22 -16.35 -6.58
N ILE A 174 -1.52 -15.78 -5.41
CA ILE A 174 -2.79 -15.15 -5.05
C ILE A 174 -2.48 -13.76 -4.52
N GLY A 175 -3.29 -12.78 -4.92
CA GLY A 175 -3.14 -11.41 -4.46
C GLY A 175 -2.22 -10.56 -5.34
N ASN A 176 -2.09 -9.29 -4.96
CA ASN A 176 -1.09 -8.40 -5.53
C ASN A 176 0.25 -8.66 -4.85
N GLY A 177 1.23 -9.21 -5.58
CA GLY A 177 2.52 -9.62 -5.01
C GLY A 177 3.27 -8.48 -4.34
N MET A 178 3.23 -7.27 -4.92
CA MET A 178 3.90 -6.10 -4.34
C MET A 178 3.28 -5.72 -2.99
N SER A 179 1.96 -5.68 -2.91
CA SER A 179 1.23 -5.40 -1.67
C SER A 179 1.49 -6.47 -0.60
N LEU A 180 1.57 -7.75 -1.00
CA LEU A 180 1.85 -8.86 -0.08
C LEU A 180 3.28 -8.83 0.46
N LEU A 181 4.26 -8.37 -0.30
CA LEU A 181 5.63 -8.19 0.18
C LEU A 181 5.70 -7.08 1.23
N ILE A 182 5.01 -5.94 1.02
CA ILE A 182 4.89 -4.86 2.01
C ILE A 182 4.19 -5.39 3.27
N PHE A 183 3.08 -6.08 3.12
CA PHE A 183 2.33 -6.73 4.19
C PHE A 183 3.21 -7.67 5.03
N SER A 184 3.98 -8.55 4.38
CA SER A 184 4.93 -9.43 5.05
C SER A 184 6.00 -8.65 5.82
N GLY A 185 6.48 -7.53 5.25
CA GLY A 185 7.41 -6.62 5.90
C GLY A 185 6.84 -6.06 7.21
N ILE A 186 5.64 -5.50 7.16
CA ILE A 186 4.98 -4.87 8.30
C ILE A 186 4.66 -5.90 9.39
N ILE A 187 4.08 -7.05 9.03
CA ILE A 187 3.74 -8.11 10.00
C ILE A 187 4.96 -8.59 10.77
N ALA A 188 6.10 -8.68 10.16
CA ALA A 188 7.30 -9.11 10.88
C ALA A 188 7.85 -8.07 11.87
N GLY A 189 7.40 -6.82 11.79
CA GLY A 189 7.63 -5.82 12.83
C GLY A 189 6.73 -5.97 14.06
N LEU A 190 5.57 -6.64 13.94
CA LEU A 190 4.58 -6.76 15.00
C LEU A 190 5.12 -7.38 16.30
N PRO A 191 5.88 -8.50 16.28
CA PRO A 191 6.41 -9.08 17.51
C PRO A 191 7.29 -8.12 18.31
N ARG A 192 8.06 -7.26 17.62
CA ARG A 192 8.88 -6.22 18.28
C ARG A 192 8.02 -5.16 18.93
N GLY A 193 6.99 -4.67 18.23
CA GLY A 193 6.06 -3.70 18.80
C GLY A 193 5.40 -4.22 20.08
N VAL A 194 5.01 -5.50 20.09
CA VAL A 194 4.46 -6.15 21.30
C VAL A 194 5.52 -6.24 22.40
N ALA A 195 6.74 -6.63 22.06
CA ALA A 195 7.85 -6.70 23.02
C ALA A 195 8.18 -5.34 23.64
N GLU A 196 8.17 -4.24 22.86
CA GLU A 196 8.37 -2.88 23.36
C GLU A 196 7.26 -2.45 24.34
N ILE A 197 5.99 -2.80 24.05
CA ILE A 197 4.88 -2.53 24.97
C ILE A 197 5.08 -3.29 26.29
N ILE A 198 5.44 -4.59 26.22
CA ILE A 198 5.69 -5.40 27.41
C ILE A 198 6.84 -4.81 28.23
N GLN A 199 7.93 -4.40 27.61
CA GLN A 199 9.05 -3.76 28.27
C GLN A 199 8.63 -2.47 28.97
N LYS A 200 7.83 -1.61 28.32
CA LYS A 200 7.32 -0.37 28.94
C LYS A 200 6.38 -0.65 30.11
N VAL A 201 5.62 -1.73 30.06
CA VAL A 201 4.80 -2.19 31.20
C VAL A 201 5.70 -2.61 32.36
N GLN A 202 6.75 -3.39 32.09
CA GLN A 202 7.70 -3.86 33.11
C GLN A 202 8.49 -2.73 33.76
N THR A 203 8.84 -1.71 32.98
CA THR A 203 9.57 -0.51 33.47
C THR A 203 8.67 0.53 34.12
N ASN A 204 7.36 0.29 34.25
CA ASN A 204 6.37 1.25 34.74
C ASN A 204 6.49 2.65 34.11
N ALA A 205 6.75 2.68 32.77
CA ALA A 205 7.00 3.93 32.05
C ALA A 205 5.85 4.96 32.17
N TRP A 206 4.64 4.54 32.48
CA TRP A 206 3.45 5.39 32.68
C TRP A 206 2.98 5.46 34.13
N GLY A 207 3.82 5.03 35.10
CA GLY A 207 3.52 5.08 36.53
C GLY A 207 2.32 4.22 36.91
N SER A 208 1.50 4.71 37.87
CA SER A 208 0.31 3.99 38.37
C SER A 208 -0.81 3.75 37.34
N LEU A 209 -0.77 4.46 36.19
CA LEU A 209 -1.77 4.37 35.12
C LEU A 209 -1.41 3.36 34.03
N THR A 210 -0.29 2.64 34.17
CA THR A 210 0.22 1.71 33.14
C THR A 210 -0.84 0.71 32.65
N ALA A 211 -1.61 0.11 33.58
CA ALA A 211 -2.63 -0.86 33.22
C ALA A 211 -3.78 -0.24 32.40
N ILE A 212 -4.19 0.98 32.72
CA ILE A 212 -5.27 1.71 32.06
C ILE A 212 -4.81 2.11 30.65
N VAL A 213 -3.57 2.60 30.52
CA VAL A 213 -2.99 3.00 29.23
C VAL A 213 -2.88 1.79 28.29
N VAL A 214 -2.41 0.64 28.76
CA VAL A 214 -2.33 -0.58 27.96
C VAL A 214 -3.71 -1.05 27.51
N LEU A 215 -4.70 -1.04 28.39
CA LEU A 215 -6.07 -1.42 28.06
C LEU A 215 -6.67 -0.49 27.02
N LEU A 216 -6.43 0.82 27.14
CA LEU A 216 -6.89 1.84 26.21
C LEU A 216 -6.21 1.70 24.85
N LEU A 217 -4.90 1.40 24.82
CA LEU A 217 -4.16 1.11 23.60
C LEU A 217 -4.71 -0.12 22.87
N LEU A 218 -4.95 -1.23 23.59
CA LEU A 218 -5.52 -2.44 23.01
C LEU A 218 -6.94 -2.20 22.47
N ALA A 219 -7.79 -1.51 23.25
CA ALA A 219 -9.14 -1.15 22.81
C ALA A 219 -9.10 -0.24 21.56
N GLY A 220 -8.19 0.73 21.54
CA GLY A 220 -7.98 1.61 20.39
C GLY A 220 -7.53 0.84 19.13
N MET A 221 -6.61 -0.11 19.28
CA MET A 221 -6.19 -0.97 18.17
C MET A 221 -7.36 -1.78 17.58
N ILE A 222 -8.13 -2.42 18.45
CA ILE A 222 -9.31 -3.21 18.02
C ILE A 222 -10.33 -2.28 17.34
N ALA A 223 -10.58 -1.10 17.89
CA ALA A 223 -11.50 -0.12 17.31
C ALA A 223 -11.04 0.35 15.92
N VAL A 224 -9.74 0.66 15.75
CA VAL A 224 -9.19 1.06 14.45
C VAL A 224 -9.30 -0.08 13.43
N VAL A 225 -8.93 -1.31 13.79
CA VAL A 225 -9.07 -2.47 12.90
C VAL A 225 -10.54 -2.70 12.52
N ALA A 226 -11.45 -2.64 13.48
CA ALA A 226 -12.89 -2.79 13.23
C ALA A 226 -13.41 -1.69 12.29
N PHE A 227 -12.98 -0.45 12.48
CA PHE A 227 -13.34 0.67 11.64
C PHE A 227 -12.79 0.52 10.20
N ILE A 228 -11.54 0.07 10.04
CA ILE A 228 -10.96 -0.22 8.73
C ILE A 228 -11.77 -1.31 8.01
N VAL A 229 -12.05 -2.43 8.68
CA VAL A 229 -12.83 -3.54 8.10
C VAL A 229 -14.25 -3.09 7.73
N PHE A 230 -14.87 -2.25 8.57
CA PHE A 230 -16.21 -1.70 8.30
C PHE A 230 -16.23 -0.87 7.02
N VAL A 231 -15.28 0.07 6.85
CA VAL A 231 -15.23 0.94 5.67
C VAL A 231 -14.81 0.16 4.41
N GLU A 232 -13.82 -0.74 4.51
CA GLU A 232 -13.37 -1.56 3.36
C GLU A 232 -14.46 -2.51 2.82
N ARG A 233 -15.42 -2.93 3.68
CA ARG A 233 -16.58 -3.71 3.28
C ARG A 233 -17.74 -2.86 2.78
N SER A 234 -17.71 -1.57 3.05
CA SER A 234 -18.81 -0.67 2.69
C SER A 234 -18.83 -0.44 1.18
N GLU A 235 -19.98 -0.70 0.57
CA GLU A 235 -20.20 -0.51 -0.86
C GLU A 235 -21.52 0.21 -1.13
N ARG A 236 -21.52 1.11 -2.11
CA ARG A 236 -22.73 1.72 -2.64
C ARG A 236 -23.23 0.90 -3.82
N ARG A 237 -24.41 0.31 -3.71
CA ARG A 237 -25.04 -0.51 -4.74
C ARG A 237 -25.93 0.34 -5.61
N ILE A 238 -25.57 0.48 -6.90
CA ILE A 238 -26.39 1.17 -7.90
C ILE A 238 -27.26 0.12 -8.60
N PRO A 239 -28.61 0.25 -8.60
CA PRO A 239 -29.46 -0.71 -9.28
C PRO A 239 -29.29 -0.61 -10.80
N ILE A 240 -29.13 -1.75 -11.46
CA ILE A 240 -29.04 -1.89 -12.90
C ILE A 240 -30.15 -2.81 -13.36
N GLN A 241 -30.85 -2.40 -14.40
CA GLN A 241 -31.84 -3.22 -15.06
C GLN A 241 -31.36 -3.63 -16.46
N SER A 242 -31.51 -4.91 -16.78
CA SER A 242 -31.23 -5.41 -18.12
C SER A 242 -32.50 -5.40 -18.95
N ALA A 243 -32.36 -5.05 -20.21
CA ALA A 243 -33.53 -5.09 -21.13
C ALA A 243 -34.10 -6.51 -21.23
N ARG A 244 -35.42 -6.61 -21.21
CA ARG A 244 -36.11 -7.90 -21.44
C ARG A 244 -35.80 -8.39 -22.86
N ARG A 245 -35.30 -9.60 -22.98
CA ARG A 245 -35.09 -10.24 -24.29
C ARG A 245 -36.13 -11.33 -24.49
N VAL A 246 -36.72 -11.33 -25.67
CA VAL A 246 -37.61 -12.42 -26.12
C VAL A 246 -36.72 -13.42 -26.83
N VAL A 247 -36.60 -14.63 -26.28
CA VAL A 247 -35.90 -15.75 -26.93
C VAL A 247 -36.93 -16.79 -27.31
N GLY A 248 -37.33 -16.80 -28.59
CA GLY A 248 -38.43 -17.63 -29.08
C GLY A 248 -39.77 -17.21 -28.49
N ARG A 249 -40.53 -18.16 -27.93
CA ARG A 249 -41.84 -17.93 -27.27
C ARG A 249 -41.76 -17.59 -25.78
N ARG A 250 -40.56 -17.54 -25.21
CA ARG A 250 -40.37 -17.25 -23.77
C ARG A 250 -39.80 -15.85 -23.57
N MET A 251 -40.48 -15.03 -22.78
CA MET A 251 -39.94 -13.80 -22.26
C MET A 251 -38.96 -14.13 -21.12
N MET A 252 -37.68 -13.94 -21.33
CA MET A 252 -36.70 -13.89 -20.23
C MET A 252 -36.81 -12.51 -19.57
N GLY A 253 -37.34 -12.51 -18.34
CA GLY A 253 -37.40 -11.29 -17.51
C GLY A 253 -36.04 -10.72 -17.30
N GLY A 254 -35.87 -9.39 -17.45
CA GLY A 254 -34.61 -8.71 -17.13
C GLY A 254 -34.26 -8.96 -15.68
N GLN A 255 -33.11 -9.58 -15.44
CA GLN A 255 -32.57 -9.69 -14.09
C GLN A 255 -32.16 -8.29 -13.62
N SER A 256 -32.65 -7.88 -12.45
CA SER A 256 -32.13 -6.69 -11.76
C SER A 256 -30.80 -7.08 -11.11
N SER A 257 -29.76 -6.39 -11.49
CA SER A 257 -28.42 -6.52 -10.92
C SER A 257 -28.03 -5.21 -10.23
N HIS A 258 -26.92 -5.22 -9.52
CA HIS A 258 -26.42 -4.02 -8.87
C HIS A 258 -24.94 -3.82 -9.24
N LEU A 259 -24.53 -2.57 -9.49
CA LEU A 259 -23.13 -2.19 -9.60
C LEU A 259 -22.62 -1.85 -8.19
N PRO A 260 -21.75 -2.68 -7.59
CA PRO A 260 -21.15 -2.35 -6.31
C PRO A 260 -19.98 -1.37 -6.52
N LEU A 261 -20.05 -0.20 -5.91
CA LEU A 261 -18.95 0.77 -5.82
C LEU A 261 -18.44 0.79 -4.39
N LYS A 262 -17.22 0.34 -4.16
CA LYS A 262 -16.59 0.39 -2.82
C LYS A 262 -16.42 1.85 -2.38
N VAL A 263 -16.64 2.14 -1.09
CA VAL A 263 -16.41 3.48 -0.52
C VAL A 263 -14.94 3.86 -0.62
N ASN A 264 -14.04 2.93 -0.31
CA ASN A 264 -12.61 3.09 -0.58
C ASN A 264 -12.22 2.36 -1.88
N SER A 265 -12.60 2.92 -3.03
CA SER A 265 -12.25 2.35 -4.34
C SER A 265 -10.76 2.45 -4.66
N GLY A 266 -10.04 3.37 -4.02
CA GLY A 266 -8.58 3.53 -4.15
C GLY A 266 -7.77 2.55 -3.33
N GLY A 267 -8.40 1.86 -2.36
CA GLY A 267 -7.70 1.00 -1.41
C GLY A 267 -6.62 1.76 -0.64
N VAL A 268 -5.48 1.11 -0.44
CA VAL A 268 -4.33 1.67 0.29
C VAL A 268 -3.36 2.45 -0.61
N MET A 269 -3.55 2.40 -1.95
CA MET A 269 -2.61 2.98 -2.91
C MET A 269 -2.39 4.49 -2.75
N PRO A 270 -3.42 5.33 -2.54
CA PRO A 270 -3.21 6.78 -2.36
C PRO A 270 -2.27 7.12 -1.20
N VAL A 271 -2.37 6.39 -0.10
CA VAL A 271 -1.53 6.58 1.08
C VAL A 271 -0.08 6.18 0.80
N ILE A 272 0.13 5.05 0.12
CA ILE A 272 1.46 4.57 -0.28
C ILE A 272 2.09 5.57 -1.26
N PHE A 273 1.33 6.11 -2.20
CA PHE A 273 1.83 7.08 -3.17
C PHE A 273 2.22 8.40 -2.51
N ALA A 274 1.36 8.94 -1.62
CA ALA A 274 1.65 10.16 -0.88
C ALA A 274 2.93 10.01 -0.05
N SER A 275 3.07 8.92 0.72
CA SER A 275 4.25 8.67 1.53
C SER A 275 5.52 8.45 0.70
N SER A 276 5.41 7.76 -0.45
CA SER A 276 6.55 7.51 -1.34
C SER A 276 7.09 8.80 -1.96
N ILE A 277 6.20 9.69 -2.43
CA ILE A 277 6.63 10.97 -3.01
C ILE A 277 7.23 11.89 -1.95
N LEU A 278 6.65 11.94 -0.75
CA LEU A 278 7.21 12.75 0.34
C LEU A 278 8.54 12.20 0.87
N SER A 279 8.83 10.93 0.69
CA SER A 279 10.13 10.35 1.07
C SER A 279 11.29 10.81 0.17
N VAL A 280 11.02 11.17 -1.10
CA VAL A 280 12.07 11.57 -2.06
C VAL A 280 12.82 12.85 -1.63
N PRO A 281 12.14 13.98 -1.29
CA PRO A 281 12.83 15.17 -0.78
C PRO A 281 13.59 14.91 0.53
N LEU A 282 13.04 14.05 1.40
CA LEU A 282 13.67 13.70 2.66
C LEU A 282 14.98 12.91 2.46
N MET A 283 15.02 12.03 1.46
CA MET A 283 16.27 11.36 1.06
C MET A 283 17.27 12.31 0.44
N ALA A 284 16.82 13.22 -0.44
CA ALA A 284 17.68 14.25 -1.02
C ALA A 284 18.27 15.17 0.05
N GLY A 285 17.56 15.41 1.16
CA GLY A 285 18.02 16.19 2.29
C GLY A 285 19.25 15.64 3.01
N GLN A 286 19.60 14.37 2.78
CA GLN A 286 20.81 13.75 3.32
C GLN A 286 22.06 14.03 2.46
N MET A 287 21.89 14.60 1.26
CA MET A 287 23.00 14.96 0.39
C MET A 287 23.67 16.25 0.86
N GLU A 288 25.01 16.31 0.79
CA GLU A 288 25.81 17.46 1.26
C GLU A 288 25.42 18.79 0.64
N TRP A 289 25.14 18.80 -0.66
CA TRP A 289 24.80 20.04 -1.35
C TRP A 289 23.47 20.63 -0.84
N VAL A 290 22.54 19.79 -0.33
CA VAL A 290 21.31 20.23 0.32
C VAL A 290 21.59 20.72 1.74
N GLN A 291 22.44 20.02 2.49
CA GLN A 291 22.79 20.39 3.86
C GLN A 291 23.60 21.70 3.91
N ASN A 292 24.46 21.93 2.92
CA ASN A 292 25.25 23.15 2.82
C ASN A 292 24.43 24.37 2.37
N ASN A 293 23.29 24.15 1.74
CA ASN A 293 22.40 25.22 1.34
C ASN A 293 21.36 25.48 2.45
N ARG A 294 21.48 26.64 3.13
CA ARG A 294 20.60 27.01 4.25
C ARG A 294 19.10 26.97 3.92
N PHE A 295 18.74 27.39 2.72
CA PHE A 295 17.33 27.38 2.30
C PHE A 295 16.80 25.96 2.09
N LEU A 296 17.56 25.10 1.37
CA LEU A 296 17.16 23.72 1.11
C LEU A 296 17.14 22.90 2.41
N SER A 297 18.09 23.08 3.30
CA SER A 297 18.14 22.38 4.58
C SER A 297 16.95 22.73 5.49
N GLN A 298 16.54 24.01 5.53
CA GLN A 298 15.35 24.43 6.27
C GLN A 298 14.07 23.86 5.67
N LEU A 299 13.96 23.82 4.32
CA LEU A 299 12.81 23.25 3.64
C LEU A 299 12.68 21.74 3.91
N VAL A 300 13.79 21.00 3.87
CA VAL A 300 13.80 19.56 4.19
C VAL A 300 13.47 19.33 5.67
N GLN A 301 13.99 20.16 6.57
CA GLN A 301 13.65 20.08 7.99
C GLN A 301 12.15 20.31 8.24
N ALA A 302 11.54 21.28 7.55
CA ALA A 302 10.11 21.54 7.64
C ALA A 302 9.25 20.38 7.10
N MET A 303 9.82 19.56 6.18
CA MET A 303 9.18 18.38 5.61
C MET A 303 9.42 17.09 6.42
N GLN A 304 10.01 17.16 7.61
CA GLN A 304 10.16 15.98 8.46
C GLN A 304 8.84 15.58 9.14
N PRO A 305 8.59 14.26 9.35
CA PRO A 305 7.44 13.78 10.08
C PRO A 305 7.29 14.42 11.45
N GLY A 306 6.07 14.78 11.84
CA GLY A 306 5.78 15.50 13.09
C GLY A 306 5.84 17.03 12.97
N TYR A 307 6.22 17.56 11.80
CA TYR A 307 6.07 18.99 11.52
C TYR A 307 4.73 19.25 10.84
N PRO A 308 4.04 20.36 11.14
CA PRO A 308 2.73 20.67 10.55
C PRO A 308 2.74 20.72 9.02
N TRP A 309 3.82 21.20 8.41
CA TRP A 309 3.95 21.25 6.95
C TRP A 309 4.00 19.88 6.30
N TYR A 310 4.66 18.91 6.93
CA TYR A 310 4.65 17.53 6.46
C TYR A 310 3.23 16.95 6.47
N GLU A 311 2.51 17.13 7.59
CA GLU A 311 1.16 16.60 7.74
C GLU A 311 0.18 17.24 6.74
N ILE A 312 0.29 18.55 6.50
CA ILE A 312 -0.52 19.25 5.48
C ILE A 312 -0.23 18.70 4.08
N LEU A 313 1.05 18.59 3.71
CA LEU A 313 1.43 18.04 2.41
C LEU A 313 1.00 16.58 2.25
N TYR A 314 1.06 15.81 3.33
CA TYR A 314 0.63 14.42 3.34
C TYR A 314 -0.89 14.30 3.13
N VAL A 315 -1.69 15.11 3.80
CA VAL A 315 -3.15 15.18 3.60
C VAL A 315 -3.51 15.58 2.18
N LEU A 316 -2.88 16.64 1.66
CA LEU A 316 -3.07 17.06 0.27
C LEU A 316 -2.66 16.00 -0.72
N GLY A 317 -1.55 15.31 -0.44
CA GLY A 317 -1.09 14.17 -1.23
C GLY A 317 -2.10 13.02 -1.25
N ILE A 318 -2.66 12.63 -0.11
CA ILE A 318 -3.68 11.57 -0.04
C ILE A 318 -4.91 11.96 -0.87
N ILE A 319 -5.42 13.19 -0.74
CA ILE A 319 -6.57 13.67 -1.51
C ILE A 319 -6.26 13.63 -3.00
N PHE A 320 -5.13 14.21 -3.40
CA PHE A 320 -4.71 14.24 -4.80
C PHE A 320 -4.60 12.83 -5.40
N PHE A 321 -3.89 11.93 -4.72
CA PHE A 321 -3.70 10.57 -5.22
C PHE A 321 -4.97 9.72 -5.15
N ALA A 322 -5.89 9.99 -4.23
CA ALA A 322 -7.19 9.31 -4.20
C ALA A 322 -7.99 9.62 -5.47
N TYR A 323 -8.13 10.89 -5.83
CA TYR A 323 -8.82 11.29 -7.06
C TYR A 323 -8.07 10.83 -8.31
N PHE A 324 -6.75 11.02 -8.32
CA PHE A 324 -5.91 10.62 -9.43
C PHE A 324 -5.99 9.11 -9.72
N TYR A 325 -5.85 8.28 -8.70
CA TYR A 325 -5.89 6.83 -8.83
C TYR A 325 -7.24 6.34 -9.35
N ILE A 326 -8.34 6.87 -8.80
CA ILE A 326 -9.68 6.50 -9.23
C ILE A 326 -9.94 6.90 -10.68
N SER A 327 -9.47 8.07 -11.12
CA SER A 327 -9.61 8.52 -12.51
C SER A 327 -8.91 7.58 -13.53
N ILE A 328 -7.86 6.89 -13.11
CA ILE A 328 -7.14 5.92 -13.96
C ILE A 328 -7.81 4.56 -13.94
N VAL A 329 -8.18 4.08 -12.74
CA VAL A 329 -8.68 2.70 -12.54
C VAL A 329 -10.14 2.57 -12.95
N MET A 330 -10.95 3.56 -12.60
CA MET A 330 -12.37 3.60 -12.90
C MET A 330 -12.65 4.63 -14.01
N LYS A 331 -12.89 4.15 -15.22
CA LYS A 331 -13.28 5.00 -16.35
C LYS A 331 -14.79 4.96 -16.53
N PRO A 332 -15.54 6.00 -16.13
CA PRO A 332 -17.00 6.01 -16.23
C PRO A 332 -17.53 5.81 -17.65
N ASP A 333 -16.78 6.33 -18.64
CA ASP A 333 -17.15 6.18 -20.06
C ASP A 333 -17.14 4.71 -20.51
N ASP A 334 -16.07 3.95 -20.14
CA ASP A 334 -15.97 2.53 -20.47
C ASP A 334 -17.07 1.72 -19.80
N ILE A 335 -17.46 2.06 -18.57
CA ILE A 335 -18.56 1.42 -17.84
C ILE A 335 -19.90 1.71 -18.52
N ALA A 336 -20.16 2.96 -18.90
CA ALA A 336 -21.36 3.38 -19.59
C ALA A 336 -21.51 2.72 -20.98
N ASP A 337 -20.40 2.61 -21.72
CA ASP A 337 -20.37 1.92 -23.02
C ASP A 337 -20.59 0.41 -22.87
N ASN A 338 -20.04 -0.22 -21.83
CA ASN A 338 -20.29 -1.62 -21.53
C ASN A 338 -21.77 -1.86 -21.20
N PHE A 339 -22.41 -0.96 -20.42
CA PHE A 339 -23.84 -1.05 -20.15
C PHE A 339 -24.66 -0.91 -21.44
N ARG A 340 -24.30 0.03 -22.32
CA ARG A 340 -24.96 0.21 -23.60
C ARG A 340 -24.84 -1.04 -24.48
N LYS A 341 -23.65 -1.65 -24.56
CA LYS A 341 -23.40 -2.86 -25.34
C LYS A 341 -24.15 -4.09 -24.79
N SER A 342 -24.27 -4.21 -23.46
CA SER A 342 -25.00 -5.30 -22.81
C SER A 342 -26.51 -5.10 -22.77
N GLY A 343 -27.03 -3.94 -23.20
CA GLY A 343 -28.44 -3.59 -23.10
C GLY A 343 -28.92 -3.37 -21.67
N SER A 344 -27.99 -3.05 -20.77
CA SER A 344 -28.25 -2.72 -19.37
C SER A 344 -28.37 -1.20 -19.20
N PHE A 345 -29.20 -0.75 -18.27
CA PHE A 345 -29.38 0.67 -17.98
C PHE A 345 -29.66 0.91 -16.49
N ILE A 346 -29.39 2.12 -16.04
CA ILE A 346 -29.73 2.58 -14.69
C ILE A 346 -31.14 3.14 -14.74
N PRO A 347 -32.10 2.71 -13.87
CA PRO A 347 -33.45 3.22 -13.86
C PRO A 347 -33.47 4.75 -13.72
N GLY A 348 -34.23 5.40 -14.60
CA GLY A 348 -34.37 6.86 -14.61
C GLY A 348 -33.24 7.63 -15.32
N ILE A 349 -32.19 6.97 -15.82
CA ILE A 349 -31.05 7.61 -16.51
C ILE A 349 -30.93 7.09 -17.93
N ARG A 350 -30.80 8.02 -18.89
CA ARG A 350 -30.65 7.67 -20.30
C ARG A 350 -29.29 7.03 -20.55
N PRO A 351 -29.23 5.84 -21.23
CA PRO A 351 -27.98 5.17 -21.57
C PRO A 351 -27.04 6.08 -22.39
N GLY A 352 -25.75 6.00 -22.13
CA GLY A 352 -24.71 6.76 -22.82
C GLY A 352 -24.05 7.82 -21.92
N LYS A 353 -23.79 9.03 -22.44
CA LYS A 353 -23.04 10.08 -21.74
C LYS A 353 -23.63 10.46 -20.37
N ARG A 354 -24.97 10.55 -20.28
CA ARG A 354 -25.62 10.84 -18.98
C ARG A 354 -25.38 9.77 -17.92
N THR A 355 -25.25 8.51 -18.34
CA THR A 355 -24.87 7.41 -17.43
C THR A 355 -23.43 7.57 -16.97
N SER A 356 -22.51 7.92 -17.86
CA SER A 356 -21.12 8.24 -17.52
C SER A 356 -21.03 9.39 -16.54
N ASP A 357 -21.70 10.51 -16.80
CA ASP A 357 -21.72 11.70 -15.92
C ASP A 357 -22.26 11.34 -14.53
N PHE A 358 -23.35 10.58 -14.45
CA PHE A 358 -23.92 10.14 -13.17
C PHE A 358 -22.99 9.23 -12.37
N ILE A 359 -22.32 8.29 -13.03
CA ILE A 359 -21.33 7.42 -12.39
C ILE A 359 -20.14 8.25 -11.89
N ASN A 360 -19.68 9.21 -12.69
CA ASN A 360 -18.59 10.10 -12.33
C ASN A 360 -18.91 10.96 -11.09
N ASP A 361 -20.11 11.51 -11.02
CA ASP A 361 -20.57 12.30 -9.86
C ASP A 361 -20.60 11.44 -8.57
N ILE A 362 -21.07 10.19 -8.68
CA ILE A 362 -21.08 9.28 -7.56
C ILE A 362 -19.65 8.92 -7.14
N LEU A 363 -18.77 8.58 -8.09
CA LEU A 363 -17.37 8.27 -7.83
C LEU A 363 -16.67 9.45 -7.15
N THR A 364 -16.88 10.67 -7.61
CA THR A 364 -16.28 11.87 -7.02
C THR A 364 -16.67 12.04 -5.55
N ARG A 365 -17.95 11.86 -5.22
CA ARG A 365 -18.46 11.96 -3.85
C ARG A 365 -17.94 10.83 -2.96
N ILE A 366 -17.94 9.60 -3.47
CA ILE A 366 -17.43 8.43 -2.73
C ILE A 366 -15.93 8.57 -2.49
N THR A 367 -15.17 9.05 -3.47
CA THR A 367 -13.73 9.30 -3.37
C THR A 367 -13.41 10.30 -2.26
N LEU A 368 -14.20 11.37 -2.12
CA LEU A 368 -14.01 12.33 -1.04
C LEU A 368 -14.16 11.65 0.33
N VAL A 369 -15.22 10.84 0.51
CA VAL A 369 -15.46 10.11 1.76
C VAL A 369 -14.32 9.11 2.02
N GLY A 370 -13.87 8.39 0.99
CA GLY A 370 -12.72 7.49 1.07
C GLY A 370 -11.43 8.20 1.42
N ALA A 371 -11.16 9.38 0.84
CA ALA A 371 -9.99 10.20 1.16
C ALA A 371 -10.02 10.69 2.61
N CYS A 372 -11.17 11.19 3.10
CA CYS A 372 -11.33 11.57 4.50
C CYS A 372 -11.09 10.39 5.46
N TYR A 373 -11.60 9.22 5.12
CA TYR A 373 -11.34 8.00 5.86
C TYR A 373 -9.84 7.67 5.93
N LEU A 374 -9.14 7.71 4.79
CA LEU A 374 -7.69 7.45 4.72
C LEU A 374 -6.89 8.46 5.56
N ILE A 375 -7.28 9.74 5.52
CA ILE A 375 -6.66 10.81 6.31
C ILE A 375 -6.83 10.54 7.80
N ILE A 376 -8.05 10.23 8.26
CA ILE A 376 -8.31 9.96 9.68
C ILE A 376 -7.46 8.79 10.17
N ILE A 377 -7.43 7.68 9.43
CA ILE A 377 -6.66 6.50 9.83
C ILE A 377 -5.15 6.76 9.80
N SER A 378 -4.66 7.57 8.88
CA SER A 378 -3.24 7.90 8.79
C SER A 378 -2.80 8.86 9.89
N LEU A 379 -3.58 9.92 10.15
CA LEU A 379 -3.20 10.99 11.08
C LEU A 379 -3.40 10.61 12.54
N VAL A 380 -4.51 9.95 12.90
CA VAL A 380 -4.82 9.67 14.31
C VAL A 380 -3.69 8.92 15.03
N PRO A 381 -3.13 7.83 14.49
CA PRO A 381 -2.01 7.18 15.14
C PRO A 381 -0.72 7.99 15.10
N THR A 382 -0.48 8.76 14.04
CA THR A 382 0.68 9.65 13.96
C THR A 382 0.64 10.70 15.08
N PHE A 383 -0.53 11.27 15.35
CA PHE A 383 -0.72 12.18 16.49
C PHE A 383 -0.47 11.49 17.84
N LEU A 384 -0.90 10.26 18.01
CA LEU A 384 -0.69 9.52 19.26
C LEU A 384 0.79 9.18 19.48
N ILE A 385 1.56 8.94 18.41
CA ILE A 385 2.97 8.54 18.48
C ILE A 385 3.89 9.74 18.67
N SER A 386 3.83 10.69 17.74
CA SER A 386 4.78 11.81 17.66
C SER A 386 4.27 13.10 18.29
N GLY A 387 2.98 13.19 18.63
CA GLY A 387 2.33 14.44 18.95
C GLY A 387 2.36 15.40 17.75
N ILE A 388 1.81 16.58 17.91
CA ILE A 388 1.97 17.66 16.94
C ILE A 388 2.83 18.75 17.56
N ARG A 389 3.99 19.00 16.95
CA ARG A 389 4.85 20.10 17.35
C ARG A 389 4.32 21.42 16.82
N PHE A 390 3.23 21.92 17.42
CA PHE A 390 2.64 23.22 17.12
C PHE A 390 3.50 24.41 17.61
N ASP A 391 4.45 24.14 18.50
CA ASP A 391 5.39 25.10 19.06
C ASP A 391 6.19 25.87 18.00
N LYS A 392 6.32 25.33 16.81
CA LYS A 392 7.05 25.96 15.67
C LYS A 392 6.17 26.71 14.66
N LEU A 393 4.87 26.79 14.88
CA LEU A 393 3.96 27.62 14.07
C LEU A 393 3.92 29.05 14.62
N TRP A 394 4.51 29.98 13.89
CA TRP A 394 4.65 31.40 14.25
C TRP A 394 3.34 32.11 14.69
N LEU A 395 2.19 31.71 14.18
CA LEU A 395 0.89 32.36 14.48
C LEU A 395 0.11 31.69 15.61
N ILE A 396 0.33 30.41 15.89
CA ILE A 396 -0.59 29.59 16.71
C ILE A 396 0.16 28.96 17.91
N GLY A 397 1.51 28.98 17.93
CA GLY A 397 2.33 28.34 18.94
C GLY A 397 1.97 28.69 20.38
N ARG A 398 1.70 29.98 20.66
CA ARG A 398 1.34 30.45 22.01
C ARG A 398 0.01 29.93 22.57
N VAL A 399 -0.96 29.61 21.69
CA VAL A 399 -2.27 29.11 22.12
C VAL A 399 -2.18 27.65 22.53
N PHE A 400 -1.21 26.90 21.96
CA PHE A 400 -1.05 25.46 22.18
C PHE A 400 -0.04 25.11 23.28
N GLU A 401 0.68 26.09 23.85
CA GLU A 401 1.56 25.88 25.00
C GLU A 401 0.80 25.41 26.27
N SER A 402 -0.50 25.68 26.33
CA SER A 402 -1.36 25.24 27.44
C SER A 402 -1.90 23.83 27.31
N LEU A 403 -1.63 23.12 26.22
CA LEU A 403 -2.09 21.75 26.01
C LEU A 403 -1.28 20.73 26.84
N PRO A 404 -1.91 19.64 27.29
CA PRO A 404 -1.22 18.58 28.02
C PRO A 404 -0.03 18.01 27.24
N ASN A 405 1.07 17.70 27.91
CA ASN A 405 2.31 17.18 27.32
C ASN A 405 2.13 15.94 26.42
N TRP A 406 1.10 15.13 26.66
CA TRP A 406 0.80 13.96 25.81
C TRP A 406 0.27 14.34 24.41
N MET A 407 -0.31 15.55 24.25
CA MET A 407 -0.77 16.03 22.94
C MET A 407 0.38 16.69 22.14
N THR A 408 1.30 17.37 22.82
CA THR A 408 2.41 18.11 22.18
C THR A 408 3.62 17.24 21.89
N HIS A 409 3.92 16.26 22.77
CA HIS A 409 5.07 15.36 22.64
C HIS A 409 4.69 13.92 22.33
N GLY A 410 3.38 13.64 22.16
CA GLY A 410 2.88 12.29 21.98
C GLY A 410 3.10 11.38 23.21
N MET A 411 2.66 10.15 23.13
CA MET A 411 2.89 9.14 24.20
C MET A 411 4.28 8.50 24.11
N ASN A 412 5.11 8.93 23.16
CA ASN A 412 6.45 8.37 22.89
C ASN A 412 6.47 6.82 22.85
N VAL A 413 5.36 6.24 22.42
CA VAL A 413 5.22 4.82 22.18
C VAL A 413 5.59 4.62 20.74
N ASN A 414 6.67 3.91 20.45
CA ASN A 414 6.96 3.46 19.09
C ASN A 414 5.90 2.43 18.70
N PHE A 415 4.74 2.95 18.30
CA PHE A 415 3.62 2.13 17.92
C PHE A 415 3.91 1.63 16.51
N TYR A 416 4.44 0.42 16.38
CA TYR A 416 4.60 -0.28 15.11
C TYR A 416 3.27 -0.44 14.35
N PHE A 417 2.17 -0.16 15.01
CA PHE A 417 0.81 -0.12 14.50
C PHE A 417 0.40 1.30 14.06
N GLY A 418 1.32 2.11 13.53
CA GLY A 418 0.96 3.40 12.93
C GLY A 418 -0.17 3.23 11.92
N GLY A 419 -1.05 4.25 11.78
CA GLY A 419 -2.28 4.16 11.00
C GLY A 419 -2.09 3.64 9.58
N THR A 420 -1.02 4.05 8.92
CA THR A 420 -0.69 3.60 7.57
C THR A 420 -0.34 2.11 7.53
N SER A 421 0.41 1.59 8.50
CA SER A 421 0.79 0.18 8.52
C SER A 421 -0.40 -0.74 8.82
N LEU A 422 -1.27 -0.37 9.77
CA LEU A 422 -2.52 -1.11 10.02
C LEU A 422 -3.44 -1.10 8.82
N LEU A 423 -3.60 0.05 8.17
CA LEU A 423 -4.40 0.18 6.96
C LEU A 423 -3.90 -0.73 5.85
N ILE A 424 -2.58 -0.77 5.63
CA ILE A 424 -1.96 -1.65 4.63
C ILE A 424 -2.17 -3.12 5.01
N VAL A 425 -1.93 -3.48 6.26
CA VAL A 425 -2.09 -4.87 6.72
C VAL A 425 -3.54 -5.34 6.55
N VAL A 426 -4.51 -4.57 7.02
CA VAL A 426 -5.93 -4.95 6.94
C VAL A 426 -6.42 -4.89 5.49
N GLY A 427 -6.08 -3.84 4.74
CA GLY A 427 -6.48 -3.67 3.34
C GLY A 427 -5.98 -4.79 2.45
N VAL A 428 -4.67 -5.11 2.52
CA VAL A 428 -4.08 -6.20 1.73
C VAL A 428 -4.63 -7.56 2.14
N ALA A 429 -4.85 -7.80 3.44
CA ALA A 429 -5.48 -9.02 3.91
C ALA A 429 -6.90 -9.17 3.35
N MET A 430 -7.71 -8.10 3.40
CA MET A 430 -9.07 -8.08 2.86
C MET A 430 -9.09 -8.32 1.35
N ASP A 431 -8.22 -7.65 0.58
CA ASP A 431 -8.14 -7.84 -0.86
C ASP A 431 -7.73 -9.27 -1.23
N THR A 432 -6.79 -9.85 -0.47
CA THR A 432 -6.36 -11.25 -0.68
C THR A 432 -7.49 -12.22 -0.37
N VAL A 433 -8.24 -12.01 0.72
CA VAL A 433 -9.41 -12.82 1.07
C VAL A 433 -10.49 -12.72 0.00
N ASN A 434 -10.79 -11.51 -0.49
CA ASN A 434 -11.77 -11.28 -1.54
C ASN A 434 -11.38 -11.99 -2.86
N GLN A 435 -10.08 -12.01 -3.21
CA GLN A 435 -9.59 -12.74 -4.37
C GLN A 435 -9.71 -14.25 -4.20
N ILE A 436 -9.42 -14.77 -3.00
CA ILE A 436 -9.62 -16.20 -2.68
C ILE A 436 -11.11 -16.55 -2.79
N GLU A 437 -11.99 -15.75 -2.22
CA GLU A 437 -13.45 -15.99 -2.29
C GLU A 437 -13.96 -15.96 -3.73
N SER A 438 -13.51 -15.02 -4.56
CA SER A 438 -13.90 -14.94 -5.96
C SER A 438 -13.48 -16.18 -6.76
N GLN A 439 -12.26 -16.70 -6.51
CA GLN A 439 -11.79 -17.93 -7.14
C GLN A 439 -12.53 -19.17 -6.64
N LEU A 440 -12.96 -19.21 -5.39
CA LEU A 440 -13.80 -20.29 -4.86
C LEU A 440 -15.18 -20.30 -5.50
N ILE A 441 -15.82 -19.14 -5.66
CA ILE A 441 -17.15 -18.99 -6.27
C ILE A 441 -17.11 -19.40 -7.74
N MET A 442 -16.14 -18.94 -8.52
CA MET A 442 -16.01 -19.31 -9.93
C MET A 442 -15.96 -20.83 -10.14
N ARG A 443 -15.25 -21.55 -9.28
CA ARG A 443 -15.11 -23.02 -9.39
C ARG A 443 -16.32 -23.80 -8.87
N HIS A 444 -17.11 -23.23 -7.97
CA HIS A 444 -18.39 -23.83 -7.58
C HIS A 444 -19.38 -23.83 -8.74
N TYR A 445 -19.32 -22.80 -9.61
CA TYR A 445 -20.12 -22.76 -10.83
C TYR A 445 -19.65 -23.75 -11.89
N ASP A 446 -18.35 -24.02 -12.03
CA ASP A 446 -17.83 -25.05 -12.94
C ASP A 446 -18.26 -26.48 -12.55
N GLY A 447 -18.55 -26.72 -11.26
CA GLY A 447 -19.12 -27.97 -10.78
C GLY A 447 -20.58 -28.22 -11.20
N PHE A 448 -21.31 -27.17 -11.59
CA PHE A 448 -22.69 -27.23 -12.09
C PHE A 448 -22.81 -27.27 -13.62
N SER A 449 -21.69 -27.01 -14.36
CA SER A 449 -21.70 -27.27 -15.79
C SER A 449 -21.73 -28.80 -16.00
N PRO A 450 -22.76 -29.35 -16.70
CA PRO A 450 -22.79 -30.78 -16.95
C PRO A 450 -21.51 -31.11 -17.73
N ARG A 451 -20.59 -31.83 -17.10
CA ARG A 451 -19.48 -32.49 -17.80
C ARG A 451 -20.15 -33.18 -19.00
N SER A 452 -19.75 -32.83 -20.20
CA SER A 452 -20.24 -33.34 -21.46
C SER A 452 -20.50 -34.83 -21.32
N GLY A 453 -21.76 -35.13 -21.02
CA GLY A 453 -22.22 -36.51 -21.01
C GLY A 453 -22.07 -37.00 -22.44
N ARG A 454 -21.29 -38.04 -22.65
CA ARG A 454 -21.29 -38.83 -23.86
C ARG A 454 -22.72 -38.92 -24.35
N ILE A 455 -23.01 -38.33 -25.49
CA ILE A 455 -24.24 -38.54 -26.24
C ILE A 455 -24.24 -40.03 -26.56
N ARG A 456 -24.93 -40.83 -25.76
CA ARG A 456 -25.28 -42.21 -26.12
C ARG A 456 -26.21 -42.13 -27.31
N GLY A 457 -25.65 -42.37 -28.49
CA GLY A 457 -26.42 -42.50 -29.70
C GLY A 457 -27.58 -43.48 -29.47
N ARG A 458 -28.78 -43.00 -29.71
CA ARG A 458 -30.02 -43.76 -29.72
C ARG A 458 -29.87 -44.82 -30.82
N LYS A 459 -29.68 -46.08 -30.45
CA LYS A 459 -29.82 -47.19 -31.39
C LYS A 459 -31.24 -47.17 -31.90
N THR A 460 -31.40 -46.80 -33.16
CA THR A 460 -32.62 -47.07 -33.94
C THR A 460 -32.63 -48.56 -34.30
N TRP A 461 -33.71 -49.19 -33.94
CA TRP A 461 -34.17 -50.46 -34.51
C TRP A 461 -34.85 -50.16 -35.84
#